data_f9df6e687e66482f7a57f40cd2b6a5e8
#
_entry.id   f9df6e687e66482f7a57f40cd2b6a5e8
#
_cell.length_a   1.000
_cell.length_b   1.000
_cell.length_c   1.000
_cell.angle_alpha   90.00
_cell.angle_beta   90.00
_cell.angle_gamma   90.00
#
_symmetry.space_group_name_H-M   'P 1'
#
loop_
_entity.id
_entity.type
_entity.pdbx_description
1 polymer ?
#
loop_
_entity_poly.entity_id
_entity_poly.type
_entity_poly.pdbx_seq_one_letter_code
_entity_poly.pdbx_strand_id
1 'polypeptide(L)'
;MIIGAARLNGHTRKMLDLLLENMDGEKEIIDAYRTDVKPCMDCRYCWKTKACVIKDGMQDIYQKIEEADNILLASPMYFHSITGRMKALIDRFQVYWAGHVRGDMPEKPLRKGAILMVGGAPAFENQFLGGELVLKNLLNDLSAQCLGQVCLPNSDRDSLETRPDIAEAVVALAKKMNNAE
;
A
#
# COMPACT_ATOMS: atom_id res chain seq x y z
N MET A 1 4.99 4.25 -4.17
CA MET A 1 4.58 3.53 -2.94
C MET A 1 3.58 4.33 -2.14
N ILE A 2 2.66 3.66 -1.42
CA ILE A 2 1.63 4.32 -0.59
C ILE A 2 1.89 3.97 0.87
N ILE A 3 2.04 5.00 1.73
CA ILE A 3 2.21 4.84 3.16
C ILE A 3 1.04 5.44 3.94
N GLY A 4 0.45 4.64 4.84
CA GLY A 4 -0.66 5.03 5.73
C GLY A 4 -0.24 5.30 7.17
N ALA A 5 0.93 5.87 7.42
CA ALA A 5 1.46 6.10 8.75
C ALA A 5 1.41 7.58 9.14
N ALA A 6 0.83 7.88 10.32
CA ALA A 6 0.76 9.26 10.85
C ALA A 6 2.12 9.79 11.29
N ARG A 7 2.98 8.91 11.84
CA ARG A 7 4.29 9.27 12.39
C ARG A 7 5.37 9.18 11.31
N LEU A 8 6.13 10.26 11.09
CA LEU A 8 7.21 10.32 10.10
C LEU A 8 8.39 9.39 10.42
N ASN A 9 8.64 9.13 11.69
CA ASN A 9 9.73 8.30 12.20
C ASN A 9 9.23 7.06 12.96
N GLY A 10 8.00 6.62 12.69
CA GLY A 10 7.43 5.41 13.27
C GLY A 10 7.96 4.13 12.62
N HIS A 11 7.70 2.97 13.23
CA HIS A 11 8.17 1.66 12.76
C HIS A 11 7.74 1.35 11.31
N THR A 12 6.53 1.72 10.89
CA THR A 12 6.07 1.54 9.51
C THR A 12 6.96 2.32 8.52
N ARG A 13 7.34 3.55 8.88
CA ARG A 13 8.24 4.36 8.05
C ARG A 13 9.63 3.77 8.01
N LYS A 14 10.19 3.36 9.15
CA LYS A 14 11.51 2.70 9.22
C LYS A 14 11.57 1.41 8.40
N MET A 15 10.50 0.56 8.45
CA MET A 15 10.41 -0.63 7.59
C MET A 15 10.38 -0.27 6.11
N LEU A 16 9.61 0.76 5.73
CA LEU A 16 9.58 1.24 4.37
C LEU A 16 10.94 1.76 3.92
N ASP A 17 11.59 2.59 4.73
CA ASP A 17 12.91 3.16 4.41
C ASP A 17 13.94 2.04 4.21
N LEU A 18 14.00 1.04 5.10
CA LEU A 18 14.87 -0.12 4.96
C LEU A 18 14.61 -0.89 3.66
N LEU A 19 13.36 -1.08 3.28
CA LEU A 19 13.00 -1.73 2.01
C LEU A 19 13.50 -0.89 0.83
N LEU A 20 13.27 0.42 0.84
CA LEU A 20 13.63 1.34 -0.24
C LEU A 20 15.14 1.51 -0.41
N GLU A 21 15.92 1.45 0.68
CA GLU A 21 17.39 1.45 0.65
C GLU A 21 17.96 0.22 -0.08
N ASN A 22 17.20 -0.87 -0.14
CA ASN A 22 17.57 -2.13 -0.78
C ASN A 22 16.85 -2.37 -2.12
N MET A 23 16.08 -1.42 -2.61
CA MET A 23 15.44 -1.47 -3.93
C MET A 23 16.18 -0.59 -4.93
N ASP A 24 16.18 -1.03 -6.19
CA ASP A 24 16.66 -0.26 -7.33
C ASP A 24 15.58 0.70 -7.87
N GLY A 25 15.99 1.62 -8.75
CA GLY A 25 15.09 2.52 -9.47
C GLY A 25 14.67 3.76 -8.66
N GLU A 26 13.83 4.58 -9.29
CA GLU A 26 13.28 5.79 -8.69
C GLU A 26 12.18 5.46 -7.68
N LYS A 27 12.10 6.24 -6.60
CA LYS A 27 11.18 6.02 -5.50
C LYS A 27 10.27 7.21 -5.32
N GLU A 28 8.97 6.99 -5.44
CA GLU A 28 7.96 8.01 -5.15
C GLU A 28 7.05 7.57 -4.00
N ILE A 29 6.89 8.45 -3.00
CA ILE A 29 6.11 8.17 -1.80
C ILE A 29 4.83 9.00 -1.80
N ILE A 30 3.69 8.32 -1.77
CA ILE A 30 2.37 8.88 -1.54
C ILE A 30 2.03 8.70 -0.07
N ASP A 31 2.04 9.78 0.70
CA ASP A 31 1.72 9.77 2.12
C ASP A 31 0.24 10.09 2.32
N ALA A 32 -0.54 9.11 2.76
CA ALA A 32 -1.98 9.25 2.96
C ALA A 32 -2.37 10.29 4.03
N TYR A 33 -1.46 10.62 4.94
CA TYR A 33 -1.69 11.65 5.97
C TYR A 33 -1.36 13.07 5.50
N ARG A 34 -0.58 13.21 4.42
CA ARG A 34 -0.09 14.51 3.92
C ARG A 34 -0.60 14.85 2.54
N THR A 35 -1.32 13.94 1.92
CA THR A 35 -1.99 14.18 0.64
C THR A 35 -3.41 14.68 0.88
N ASP A 36 -3.81 15.76 0.23
CA ASP A 36 -5.18 16.27 0.28
C ASP A 36 -6.09 15.44 -0.64
N VAL A 37 -6.63 14.37 -0.09
CA VAL A 37 -7.58 13.46 -0.75
C VAL A 37 -8.85 13.37 0.07
N LYS A 38 -9.98 13.74 -0.53
CA LYS A 38 -11.32 13.58 0.06
C LYS A 38 -11.76 12.11 -0.05
N PRO A 39 -12.52 11.59 0.92
CA PRO A 39 -13.04 10.23 0.87
C PRO A 39 -13.99 10.03 -0.33
N CYS A 40 -14.14 8.78 -0.76
CA CYS A 40 -15.13 8.42 -1.76
C CYS A 40 -16.56 8.66 -1.22
N MET A 41 -17.45 9.21 -2.05
CA MET A 41 -18.83 9.51 -1.70
C MET A 41 -19.84 8.55 -2.37
N ASP A 42 -19.40 7.47 -2.97
CA ASP A 42 -20.22 6.53 -3.75
C ASP A 42 -21.15 7.21 -4.79
N CYS A 43 -20.65 8.27 -5.43
CA CYS A 43 -21.42 9.01 -6.44
C CYS A 43 -21.60 8.22 -7.76
N ARG A 44 -20.95 7.09 -7.91
CA ARG A 44 -20.99 6.18 -9.07
C ARG A 44 -20.62 6.81 -10.43
N TYR A 45 -19.96 7.96 -10.41
CA TYR A 45 -19.48 8.59 -11.63
C TYR A 45 -18.49 7.68 -12.37
N CYS A 46 -17.56 7.03 -11.63
CA CYS A 46 -16.59 6.07 -12.18
C CYS A 46 -17.24 4.78 -12.75
N TRP A 47 -18.48 4.49 -12.48
CA TRP A 47 -19.22 3.40 -13.13
C TRP A 47 -19.56 3.68 -14.60
N LYS A 48 -19.53 4.95 -14.98
CA LYS A 48 -19.89 5.41 -16.34
C LYS A 48 -18.71 6.00 -17.10
N THR A 49 -17.61 6.32 -16.40
CA THR A 49 -16.43 6.98 -16.98
C THR A 49 -15.16 6.41 -16.38
N LYS A 50 -14.03 6.58 -17.09
CA LYS A 50 -12.70 6.16 -16.62
C LYS A 50 -12.06 7.18 -15.65
N ALA A 51 -12.86 7.91 -14.87
CA ALA A 51 -12.38 8.99 -14.03
C ALA A 51 -13.18 9.12 -12.74
N CYS A 52 -12.61 9.80 -11.74
CA CYS A 52 -13.33 10.27 -10.57
C CYS A 52 -13.83 11.70 -10.77
N VAL A 53 -15.04 12.00 -10.31
CA VAL A 53 -15.63 13.34 -10.38
C VAL A 53 -14.94 14.32 -9.42
N ILE A 54 -14.40 13.84 -8.29
CA ILE A 54 -13.76 14.68 -7.28
C ILE A 54 -12.38 15.10 -7.80
N LYS A 55 -12.17 16.41 -7.92
CA LYS A 55 -10.90 17.03 -8.34
C LYS A 55 -10.12 17.44 -7.09
N ASP A 56 -9.13 16.66 -6.72
CA ASP A 56 -8.25 16.84 -5.57
C ASP A 56 -6.90 16.15 -5.84
N GLY A 57 -6.04 16.04 -4.83
CA GLY A 57 -4.73 15.38 -4.95
C GLY A 57 -4.75 13.94 -5.47
N MET A 58 -5.93 13.31 -5.55
CA MET A 58 -6.04 11.97 -6.13
C MET A 58 -5.77 11.93 -7.64
N GLN A 59 -5.92 13.05 -8.36
CA GLN A 59 -5.63 13.10 -9.79
C GLN A 59 -4.14 12.81 -10.06
N ASP A 60 -3.26 13.42 -9.28
CA ASP A 60 -1.81 13.19 -9.36
C ASP A 60 -1.44 11.76 -8.96
N ILE A 61 -2.14 11.22 -7.95
CA ILE A 61 -1.93 9.83 -7.50
C ILE A 61 -2.32 8.85 -8.61
N TYR A 62 -3.42 9.06 -9.32
CA TYR A 62 -3.77 8.20 -10.45
C TYR A 62 -2.65 8.18 -11.50
N GLN A 63 -2.12 9.34 -11.87
CA GLN A 63 -1.01 9.42 -12.83
C GLN A 63 0.22 8.66 -12.33
N LYS A 64 0.64 8.88 -11.08
CA LYS A 64 1.78 8.17 -10.47
C LYS A 64 1.60 6.66 -10.44
N ILE A 65 0.39 6.19 -10.15
CA ILE A 65 0.07 4.75 -10.20
C ILE A 65 0.11 4.22 -11.63
N GLU A 66 -0.34 5.00 -12.61
CA GLU A 66 -0.26 4.60 -14.03
C GLU A 66 1.17 4.42 -14.53
N GLU A 67 2.08 5.26 -14.07
CA GLU A 67 3.50 5.29 -14.46
C GLU A 67 4.38 4.31 -13.66
N ALA A 68 3.88 3.78 -12.53
CA ALA A 68 4.67 2.93 -11.64
C ALA A 68 4.89 1.52 -12.17
N ASP A 69 6.11 1.00 -12.07
CA ASP A 69 6.46 -0.41 -12.34
C ASP A 69 6.19 -1.32 -11.14
N ASN A 70 6.31 -0.78 -9.92
CA ASN A 70 6.15 -1.50 -8.67
C ASN A 70 5.19 -0.77 -7.73
N ILE A 71 4.36 -1.53 -6.98
CA ILE A 71 3.42 -0.99 -6.00
C ILE A 71 3.77 -1.49 -4.60
N LEU A 72 4.20 -0.60 -3.73
CA LEU A 72 4.48 -0.90 -2.32
C LEU A 72 3.42 -0.27 -1.43
N LEU A 73 2.88 -1.05 -0.49
CA LEU A 73 1.85 -0.63 0.44
C LEU A 73 2.34 -0.81 1.87
N ALA A 74 2.35 0.26 2.67
CA ALA A 74 2.82 0.23 4.06
C ALA A 74 1.81 0.87 5.00
N SER A 75 1.36 0.15 6.04
CA SER A 75 0.41 0.68 7.03
C SER A 75 0.66 0.12 8.43
N PRO A 76 0.52 0.94 9.47
CA PRO A 76 0.31 0.39 10.80
C PRO A 76 -1.12 -0.17 10.88
N MET A 77 -1.32 -1.12 11.81
CA MET A 77 -2.63 -1.67 12.13
C MET A 77 -3.35 -0.74 13.12
N TYR A 78 -4.50 -0.22 12.72
CA TYR A 78 -5.42 0.54 13.57
C TYR A 78 -6.76 -0.19 13.61
N PHE A 79 -7.16 -0.60 14.81
CA PHE A 79 -8.43 -1.30 15.03
C PHE A 79 -8.68 -2.44 14.03
N HIS A 80 -7.76 -3.41 13.99
CA HIS A 80 -7.79 -4.61 13.14
C HIS A 80 -7.72 -4.39 11.63
N SER A 81 -7.38 -3.20 11.15
CA SER A 81 -7.20 -2.92 9.72
C SER A 81 -6.14 -1.84 9.49
N ILE A 82 -6.03 -1.37 8.27
CA ILE A 82 -5.20 -0.22 7.91
C ILE A 82 -5.75 1.07 8.52
N THR A 83 -4.97 2.15 8.48
CA THR A 83 -5.42 3.44 9.01
C THR A 83 -6.58 4.03 8.22
N GLY A 84 -7.46 4.76 8.89
CA GLY A 84 -8.62 5.41 8.25
C GLY A 84 -8.22 6.38 7.12
N ARG A 85 -7.09 7.09 7.26
CA ARG A 85 -6.58 7.98 6.19
C ARG A 85 -6.14 7.18 4.97
N MET A 86 -5.44 6.07 5.17
CA MET A 86 -5.08 5.19 4.05
C MET A 86 -6.30 4.55 3.41
N LYS A 87 -7.28 4.13 4.22
CA LYS A 87 -8.55 3.57 3.72
C LYS A 87 -9.31 4.58 2.88
N ALA A 88 -9.42 5.83 3.32
CA ALA A 88 -10.08 6.90 2.56
C ALA A 88 -9.41 7.15 1.19
N LEU A 89 -8.08 7.06 1.12
CA LEU A 89 -7.34 7.11 -0.14
C LEU A 89 -7.61 5.87 -0.99
N ILE A 90 -7.58 4.67 -0.39
CA ILE A 90 -7.83 3.40 -1.09
C ILE A 90 -9.23 3.35 -1.69
N ASP A 91 -10.24 3.85 -0.99
CA ASP A 91 -11.61 3.89 -1.51
C ASP A 91 -11.76 4.72 -2.81
N ARG A 92 -10.82 5.59 -3.09
CA ARG A 92 -10.78 6.36 -4.34
C ARG A 92 -10.28 5.53 -5.53
N PHE A 93 -9.61 4.39 -5.29
CA PHE A 93 -9.25 3.44 -6.34
C PHE A 93 -10.45 2.63 -6.88
N GLN A 94 -11.67 2.89 -6.40
CA GLN A 94 -12.90 2.43 -7.04
C GLN A 94 -12.97 2.73 -8.55
N VAL A 95 -12.20 3.68 -9.04
CA VAL A 95 -12.07 3.95 -10.49
C VAL A 95 -11.52 2.73 -11.23
N TYR A 96 -10.53 2.03 -10.64
CA TYR A 96 -9.93 0.81 -11.22
C TYR A 96 -10.87 -0.37 -11.13
N TRP A 97 -11.44 -0.65 -9.94
CA TRP A 97 -12.43 -1.69 -9.78
C TRP A 97 -13.62 -1.52 -10.73
N ALA A 98 -14.16 -0.30 -10.84
CA ALA A 98 -15.25 0.01 -11.78
C ALA A 98 -14.81 -0.20 -13.25
N GLY A 99 -13.56 0.02 -13.57
CA GLY A 99 -12.99 -0.27 -14.88
C GLY A 99 -12.98 -1.77 -15.21
N HIS A 100 -12.61 -2.60 -14.24
CA HIS A 100 -12.69 -4.06 -14.38
C HIS A 100 -14.15 -4.51 -14.61
N VAL A 101 -15.11 -3.98 -13.84
CA VAL A 101 -16.53 -4.30 -14.00
C VAL A 101 -17.07 -3.85 -15.36
N ARG A 102 -16.66 -2.68 -15.86
CA ARG A 102 -17.04 -2.20 -17.21
C ARG A 102 -16.34 -2.99 -18.34
N GLY A 103 -15.24 -3.70 -18.04
CA GLY A 103 -14.43 -4.39 -19.04
C GLY A 103 -13.62 -3.44 -19.94
N ASP A 104 -13.32 -2.24 -19.46
CA ASP A 104 -12.61 -1.21 -20.23
C ASP A 104 -11.26 -0.79 -19.61
N MET A 105 -10.74 -1.59 -18.68
CA MET A 105 -9.37 -1.41 -18.19
C MET A 105 -8.38 -1.73 -19.31
N PRO A 106 -7.35 -0.89 -19.50
CA PRO A 106 -6.29 -1.21 -20.44
C PRO A 106 -5.53 -2.46 -19.97
N GLU A 107 -5.15 -3.32 -20.92
CA GLU A 107 -4.18 -4.38 -20.65
C GLU A 107 -2.86 -3.73 -20.20
N LYS A 108 -2.34 -4.17 -19.05
CA LYS A 108 -1.08 -3.70 -18.51
C LYS A 108 -0.20 -4.89 -18.16
N PRO A 109 1.14 -4.73 -18.26
CA PRO A 109 2.06 -5.69 -17.69
C PRO A 109 1.74 -5.93 -16.21
N LEU A 110 1.89 -7.15 -15.75
CA LEU A 110 1.75 -7.49 -14.35
C LEU A 110 2.85 -6.80 -13.56
N ARG A 111 2.45 -5.90 -12.66
CA ARG A 111 3.37 -5.19 -11.77
C ARG A 111 3.78 -6.06 -10.60
N LYS A 112 4.86 -5.69 -9.94
CA LYS A 112 5.26 -6.31 -8.68
C LYS A 112 4.66 -5.54 -7.52
N GLY A 113 4.15 -6.27 -6.52
CA GLY A 113 3.55 -5.70 -5.32
C GLY A 113 4.20 -6.20 -4.04
N ALA A 114 4.28 -5.37 -3.00
CA ALA A 114 4.72 -5.78 -1.66
C ALA A 114 3.95 -5.04 -0.56
N ILE A 115 3.82 -5.69 0.60
CA ILE A 115 3.06 -5.19 1.73
C ILE A 115 3.93 -5.17 3.00
N LEU A 116 3.91 -4.04 3.71
CA LEU A 116 4.52 -3.89 5.02
C LEU A 116 3.43 -3.51 6.04
N MET A 117 3.33 -4.25 7.15
CA MET A 117 2.39 -3.94 8.22
C MET A 117 3.05 -3.95 9.59
N VAL A 118 2.58 -3.07 10.47
CA VAL A 118 3.11 -2.93 11.84
C VAL A 118 1.95 -2.95 12.83
N GLY A 119 2.00 -3.84 13.82
CA GLY A 119 1.02 -3.95 14.89
C GLY A 119 1.63 -3.68 16.25
N GLY A 120 1.00 -2.82 17.09
CA GLY A 120 1.51 -2.47 18.43
C GLY A 120 1.44 -3.63 19.42
N ALA A 121 0.32 -4.37 19.41
CA ALA A 121 0.08 -5.48 20.33
C ALA A 121 1.02 -6.68 20.09
N PRO A 122 1.28 -7.52 21.12
CA PRO A 122 1.91 -8.83 20.94
C PRO A 122 1.22 -9.65 19.86
N ALA A 123 1.97 -10.57 19.24
CA ALA A 123 1.45 -11.41 18.16
C ALA A 123 0.23 -12.25 18.63
N PHE A 124 -0.82 -12.23 17.84
CA PHE A 124 -2.00 -13.06 18.02
C PHE A 124 -2.56 -13.51 16.66
N GLU A 125 -3.39 -14.54 16.69
CA GLU A 125 -3.99 -15.09 15.48
C GLU A 125 -4.79 -14.02 14.70
N ASN A 126 -4.60 -13.97 13.37
CA ASN A 126 -5.28 -13.04 12.47
C ASN A 126 -5.03 -11.54 12.74
N GLN A 127 -3.99 -11.19 13.52
CA GLN A 127 -3.66 -9.80 13.85
C GLN A 127 -3.63 -8.87 12.64
N PHE A 128 -3.10 -9.33 11.51
CA PHE A 128 -2.92 -8.54 10.30
C PHE A 128 -3.97 -8.80 9.21
N LEU A 129 -4.88 -9.76 9.43
CA LEU A 129 -5.81 -10.25 8.39
C LEU A 129 -6.64 -9.12 7.75
N GLY A 130 -7.21 -8.22 8.56
CA GLY A 130 -8.05 -7.13 8.01
C GLY A 130 -7.28 -6.14 7.15
N GLY A 131 -6.02 -5.86 7.50
CA GLY A 131 -5.13 -5.05 6.65
C GLY A 131 -4.71 -5.79 5.38
N GLU A 132 -4.35 -7.05 5.53
CA GLU A 132 -3.93 -7.92 4.44
C GLU A 132 -4.99 -8.03 3.35
N LEU A 133 -6.24 -8.29 3.73
CA LEU A 133 -7.36 -8.40 2.78
C LEU A 133 -7.53 -7.11 1.96
N VAL A 134 -7.50 -5.95 2.62
CA VAL A 134 -7.64 -4.66 1.93
C VAL A 134 -6.48 -4.41 0.98
N LEU A 135 -5.23 -4.62 1.44
CA LEU A 135 -4.04 -4.30 0.67
C LEU A 135 -3.82 -5.26 -0.50
N LYS A 136 -4.10 -6.55 -0.33
CA LYS A 136 -4.02 -7.55 -1.42
C LYS A 136 -5.06 -7.27 -2.51
N ASN A 137 -6.30 -6.94 -2.13
CA ASN A 137 -7.32 -6.58 -3.12
C ASN A 137 -6.94 -5.30 -3.87
N LEU A 138 -6.39 -4.29 -3.19
CA LEU A 138 -5.88 -3.10 -3.89
C LEU A 138 -4.78 -3.45 -4.89
N LEU A 139 -3.79 -4.28 -4.51
CA LEU A 139 -2.75 -4.71 -5.45
C LEU A 139 -3.36 -5.40 -6.67
N ASN A 140 -4.34 -6.28 -6.47
CA ASN A 140 -5.04 -6.96 -7.56
C ASN A 140 -5.75 -5.96 -8.51
N ASP A 141 -6.50 -5.00 -7.96
CA ASP A 141 -7.18 -3.97 -8.75
C ASP A 141 -6.19 -3.08 -9.53
N LEU A 142 -4.97 -2.93 -9.02
CA LEU A 142 -3.88 -2.19 -9.67
C LEU A 142 -3.00 -3.08 -10.59
N SER A 143 -3.42 -4.31 -10.90
CA SER A 143 -2.68 -5.27 -11.70
C SER A 143 -1.26 -5.52 -11.14
N ALA A 144 -1.15 -5.68 -9.82
CA ALA A 144 0.11 -5.94 -9.14
C ALA A 144 0.07 -7.27 -8.38
N GLN A 145 0.99 -8.18 -8.73
CA GLN A 145 1.19 -9.44 -8.02
C GLN A 145 1.87 -9.20 -6.67
N CYS A 146 1.26 -9.62 -5.58
CA CYS A 146 1.89 -9.56 -4.26
C CYS A 146 3.02 -10.60 -4.16
N LEU A 147 4.27 -10.15 -4.23
CA LEU A 147 5.46 -11.01 -4.12
C LEU A 147 5.78 -11.40 -2.67
N GLY A 148 5.24 -10.67 -1.71
CA GLY A 148 5.39 -10.96 -0.30
C GLY A 148 4.86 -9.87 0.61
N GLN A 149 4.75 -10.23 1.89
CA GLN A 149 4.41 -9.30 2.96
C GLN A 149 5.33 -9.51 4.15
N VAL A 150 5.66 -8.42 4.85
CA VAL A 150 6.39 -8.47 6.12
C VAL A 150 5.58 -7.74 7.18
N CYS A 151 5.39 -8.39 8.32
CA CYS A 151 4.62 -7.87 9.44
C CYS A 151 5.50 -7.78 10.69
N LEU A 152 5.51 -6.62 11.35
CA LEU A 152 6.14 -6.43 12.65
C LEU A 152 5.05 -6.37 13.73
N PRO A 153 4.81 -7.45 14.49
CA PRO A 153 3.96 -7.41 15.68
C PRO A 153 4.71 -6.82 16.87
N ASN A 154 3.99 -6.52 17.95
CA ASN A 154 4.55 -6.07 19.24
C ASN A 154 5.40 -4.79 19.13
N SER A 155 5.13 -3.91 18.16
CA SER A 155 5.94 -2.71 17.91
C SER A 155 5.91 -1.67 19.04
N ASP A 156 5.07 -1.86 20.08
CA ASP A 156 5.12 -1.06 21.31
C ASP A 156 6.34 -1.43 22.18
N ARG A 157 6.97 -2.57 21.94
CA ARG A 157 8.17 -3.06 22.66
C ARG A 157 9.32 -3.44 21.74
N ASP A 158 9.00 -3.87 20.51
CA ASP A 158 9.95 -4.36 19.52
C ASP A 158 10.20 -3.30 18.42
N SER A 159 11.38 -3.34 17.82
CA SER A 159 11.76 -2.51 16.70
C SER A 159 12.56 -3.33 15.68
N LEU A 160 12.96 -2.74 14.56
CA LEU A 160 13.85 -3.43 13.60
C LEU A 160 15.21 -3.78 14.23
N GLU A 161 15.68 -2.96 15.16
CA GLU A 161 16.95 -3.16 15.87
C GLU A 161 16.87 -4.37 16.83
N THR A 162 15.69 -4.64 17.42
CA THR A 162 15.48 -5.79 18.32
C THR A 162 14.93 -7.04 17.60
N ARG A 163 14.52 -6.89 16.34
CA ARG A 163 13.95 -7.95 15.51
C ARG A 163 14.72 -8.10 14.18
N PRO A 164 15.98 -8.60 14.26
CA PRO A 164 16.80 -8.80 13.06
C PRO A 164 16.13 -9.73 12.03
N ASP A 165 15.33 -10.72 12.48
CA ASP A 165 14.54 -11.59 11.62
C ASP A 165 13.57 -10.80 10.72
N ILE A 166 12.93 -9.76 11.24
CA ILE A 166 12.03 -8.89 10.47
C ILE A 166 12.83 -7.99 9.52
N ALA A 167 13.96 -7.43 9.99
CA ALA A 167 14.82 -6.61 9.15
C ALA A 167 15.36 -7.41 7.94
N GLU A 168 15.84 -8.63 8.17
CA GLU A 168 16.29 -9.55 7.12
C GLU A 168 15.16 -9.89 6.14
N ALA A 169 13.94 -10.14 6.64
CA ALA A 169 12.77 -10.39 5.80
C ALA A 169 12.41 -9.18 4.91
N VAL A 170 12.54 -7.95 5.42
CA VAL A 170 12.35 -6.72 4.63
C VAL A 170 13.38 -6.61 3.52
N VAL A 171 14.66 -6.85 3.83
CA VAL A 171 15.76 -6.84 2.84
C VAL A 171 15.57 -7.93 1.78
N ALA A 172 15.18 -9.14 2.21
CA ALA A 172 14.89 -10.25 1.29
C ALA A 172 13.71 -9.92 0.34
N LEU A 173 12.66 -9.27 0.86
CA LEU A 173 11.54 -8.80 0.05
C LEU A 173 11.97 -7.75 -0.97
N ALA A 174 12.82 -6.79 -0.58
CA ALA A 174 13.37 -5.79 -1.50
C ALA A 174 14.16 -6.44 -2.66
N LYS A 175 15.04 -7.40 -2.34
CA LYS A 175 15.79 -8.16 -3.35
C LYS A 175 14.87 -8.94 -4.29
N LYS A 176 13.80 -9.54 -3.75
CA LYS A 176 12.78 -10.20 -4.56
C LYS A 176 12.07 -9.25 -5.51
N MET A 177 11.78 -8.02 -5.06
CA MET A 177 11.19 -6.97 -5.90
C MET A 177 12.12 -6.54 -7.02
N ASN A 178 13.44 -6.50 -6.81
CA ASN A 178 14.43 -6.17 -7.85
C ASN A 178 14.54 -7.27 -8.92
N ASN A 179 14.53 -8.56 -8.52
CA ASN A 179 14.93 -9.69 -9.35
C ASN A 179 13.76 -10.47 -9.99
N ALA A 180 12.51 -10.21 -9.61
CA ALA A 180 11.37 -10.92 -10.20
C ALA A 180 11.16 -10.43 -11.64
N GLU A 181 11.39 -11.29 -12.61
CA GLU A 181 10.99 -11.14 -14.02
C GLU A 181 9.50 -11.44 -14.21
#